data_221bf0944837639004419c7d8386cc57
#
_entry.id   221bf0944837639004419c7d8386cc57
#
_cell.length_a   1.000
_cell.length_b   1.000
_cell.length_c   1.000
_cell.angle_alpha   90.00
_cell.angle_beta   90.00
_cell.angle_gamma   90.00
#
_symmetry.space_group_name_H-M   'P 1'
#
loop_
_entity.id
_entity.type
_entity.pdbx_description
1 polymer ?
#
loop_
_entity_poly.entity_id
_entity_poly.type
_entity_poly.pdbx_seq_one_letter_code
_entity_poly.pdbx_strand_id
1 'polypeptide(L)'
;MKQYDVLVIGSGLSGLFSALLLAKAGKSVCVLEKNEQYGGNLQTFVRNNTLFDTGVHYIGSFAEGQVLYEYFKDVGIANHLSVERLDINGYDRICFGDTPNVMYPHAQGYENFVQQLLAYFPNEKKALKEYAHTMQSICDKFPLYRHKQAVADYDVHTLSLKLLDFLNDITTNNRLKAVLLGSNFLYGGADEQTPLYVHALSVNSYIESAWRLTQGGSQITHLLIEKLRQYGADLFNQREVIGFEYSEGNTINTVLTKQGERFTAKQIISAIDVKQLLNITGKTPFKPSFYKRVQGLQPTVAAFSLHLVLKPNAFRYLPYNVYWFKDNNSVYHATNYATNDFPTSYMLSMNPPKDGREYTDNVTILTYMNANELHRWQDSFTTNTEGNPRGNQYEVFKQQRAMDLLDVVTQQFPTLKSAIAHYYTSTPLTYRDYIGNPTGALYGYKKNANHIMESVFMPQTHIKNLYVTGQSVAMHGLVGVTISAVLTYQILMRSSGFL
;
A
#
# COMPACT_ATOMS: atom_id res chain seq x y z
N MET A 1 -17.90 29.76 -13.76
CA MET A 1 -17.31 28.56 -13.11
C MET A 1 -15.95 28.33 -13.76
N LYS A 2 -14.87 28.14 -12.98
CA LYS A 2 -13.53 27.88 -13.55
C LYS A 2 -13.54 26.52 -14.23
N GLN A 3 -13.10 26.43 -15.47
CA GLN A 3 -12.94 25.18 -16.20
C GLN A 3 -11.47 24.75 -16.13
N TYR A 4 -11.23 23.50 -15.69
CA TYR A 4 -9.89 22.94 -15.63
C TYR A 4 -9.60 22.07 -16.87
N ASP A 5 -8.32 21.89 -17.20
CA ASP A 5 -7.94 20.90 -18.17
C ASP A 5 -8.13 19.50 -17.58
N VAL A 6 -7.72 19.32 -16.30
CA VAL A 6 -7.84 18.04 -15.59
C VAL A 6 -8.37 18.23 -14.17
N LEU A 7 -9.33 17.38 -13.78
CA LEU A 7 -9.79 17.23 -12.41
C LEU A 7 -9.41 15.85 -11.89
N VAL A 8 -8.80 15.80 -10.71
CA VAL A 8 -8.38 14.56 -10.03
C VAL A 8 -9.24 14.33 -8.80
N ILE A 9 -9.84 13.15 -8.71
CA ILE A 9 -10.68 12.72 -7.58
C ILE A 9 -9.85 11.81 -6.67
N GLY A 10 -9.56 12.29 -5.47
CA GLY A 10 -8.74 11.64 -4.46
C GLY A 10 -7.27 12.09 -4.46
N SER A 11 -6.76 12.37 -3.27
CA SER A 11 -5.41 12.90 -3.01
C SER A 11 -4.43 11.85 -2.49
N GLY A 12 -4.68 10.56 -2.73
CA GLY A 12 -3.67 9.52 -2.51
C GLY A 12 -2.44 9.73 -3.40
N LEU A 13 -1.35 8.98 -3.17
CA LEU A 13 -0.10 9.15 -3.92
C LEU A 13 -0.31 9.19 -5.43
N SER A 14 -1.07 8.25 -6.00
CA SER A 14 -1.30 8.22 -7.45
C SER A 14 -2.06 9.44 -7.97
N GLY A 15 -3.04 9.94 -7.21
CA GLY A 15 -3.80 11.14 -7.56
C GLY A 15 -2.91 12.39 -7.55
N LEU A 16 -2.18 12.63 -6.46
CA LEU A 16 -1.27 13.77 -6.36
C LEU A 16 -0.13 13.70 -7.36
N PHE A 17 0.43 12.50 -7.60
CA PHE A 17 1.53 12.33 -8.55
C PHE A 17 1.06 12.55 -10.00
N SER A 18 -0.12 12.00 -10.40
CA SER A 18 -0.73 12.27 -11.71
C SER A 18 -1.02 13.75 -11.90
N ALA A 19 -1.59 14.40 -10.87
CA ALA A 19 -1.87 15.83 -10.87
C ALA A 19 -0.58 16.66 -11.10
N LEU A 20 0.51 16.30 -10.41
CA LEU A 20 1.77 17.00 -10.51
C LEU A 20 2.44 16.85 -11.89
N LEU A 21 2.41 15.64 -12.46
CA LEU A 21 2.91 15.42 -13.83
C LEU A 21 2.16 16.29 -14.86
N LEU A 22 0.84 16.39 -14.72
CA LEU A 22 0.00 17.22 -15.60
C LEU A 22 0.20 18.71 -15.38
N ALA A 23 0.29 19.17 -14.14
CA ALA A 23 0.57 20.56 -13.82
C ALA A 23 1.95 20.99 -14.32
N LYS A 24 2.97 20.13 -14.17
CA LYS A 24 4.32 20.33 -14.74
C LYS A 24 4.31 20.41 -16.27
N ALA A 25 3.37 19.68 -16.93
CA ALA A 25 3.14 19.77 -18.37
C ALA A 25 2.27 20.98 -18.79
N GLY A 26 2.05 21.96 -17.90
CA GLY A 26 1.33 23.20 -18.18
C GLY A 26 -0.19 23.09 -18.22
N LYS A 27 -0.78 21.99 -17.69
CA LYS A 27 -2.23 21.86 -17.63
C LYS A 27 -2.79 22.51 -16.36
N SER A 28 -3.96 23.12 -16.45
CA SER A 28 -4.70 23.61 -15.29
C SER A 28 -5.33 22.43 -14.55
N VAL A 29 -4.95 22.20 -13.29
CA VAL A 29 -5.33 21.02 -12.51
C VAL A 29 -6.11 21.40 -11.27
N CYS A 30 -7.16 20.61 -10.97
CA CYS A 30 -7.92 20.65 -9.73
C CYS A 30 -7.86 19.28 -9.04
N VAL A 31 -7.64 19.24 -7.74
CA VAL A 31 -7.66 18.01 -6.92
C VAL A 31 -8.77 18.13 -5.88
N LEU A 32 -9.67 17.14 -5.82
CA LEU A 32 -10.75 17.06 -4.83
C LEU A 32 -10.47 15.89 -3.87
N GLU A 33 -10.47 16.17 -2.57
CA GLU A 33 -10.28 15.19 -1.49
C GLU A 33 -11.47 15.19 -0.54
N LYS A 34 -11.99 13.99 -0.20
CA LYS A 34 -13.13 13.88 0.74
C LYS A 34 -12.78 14.22 2.18
N ASN A 35 -11.58 13.83 2.62
CA ASN A 35 -11.12 14.03 3.99
C ASN A 35 -10.58 15.46 4.21
N GLU A 36 -10.43 15.82 5.47
CA GLU A 36 -9.74 17.04 5.88
C GLU A 36 -8.24 16.98 5.53
N GLN A 37 -7.61 15.82 5.73
CA GLN A 37 -6.20 15.59 5.47
C GLN A 37 -6.01 14.96 4.08
N TYR A 38 -5.10 15.52 3.28
CA TYR A 38 -4.66 14.92 2.02
C TYR A 38 -3.74 13.71 2.28
N GLY A 39 -3.57 12.87 1.25
CA GLY A 39 -2.52 11.85 1.19
C GLY A 39 -2.98 10.40 1.18
N GLY A 40 -4.24 10.11 1.50
CA GLY A 40 -4.72 8.72 1.56
C GLY A 40 -3.86 7.88 2.52
N ASN A 41 -3.29 6.77 2.06
CA ASN A 41 -2.40 5.91 2.89
C ASN A 41 -1.05 6.54 3.27
N LEU A 42 -0.70 7.71 2.74
CA LEU A 42 0.47 8.49 3.18
C LEU A 42 0.19 9.32 4.44
N GLN A 43 -1.06 9.38 4.90
CA GLN A 43 -1.43 10.15 6.09
C GLN A 43 -0.70 9.64 7.32
N THR A 44 -0.44 10.58 8.22
CA THR A 44 0.04 10.31 9.57
C THR A 44 -0.94 10.89 10.58
N PHE A 45 -0.91 10.39 11.79
CA PHE A 45 -1.66 10.97 12.89
C PHE A 45 -0.79 11.08 14.15
N VAL A 46 -1.15 12.01 15.03
CA VAL A 46 -0.43 12.24 16.28
C VAL A 46 -1.30 11.85 17.46
N ARG A 47 -0.73 11.12 18.41
CA ARG A 47 -1.34 10.81 19.70
C ARG A 47 -0.28 10.98 20.79
N ASN A 48 -0.60 11.70 21.85
CA ASN A 48 0.34 11.98 22.95
C ASN A 48 1.71 12.46 22.48
N ASN A 49 1.73 13.44 21.56
CA ASN A 49 2.92 14.01 20.91
C ASN A 49 3.79 13.00 20.12
N THR A 50 3.26 11.82 19.86
CA THR A 50 3.92 10.74 19.11
C THR A 50 3.28 10.59 17.73
N LEU A 51 4.12 10.59 16.69
CA LEU A 51 3.72 10.45 15.29
C LEU A 51 3.57 8.97 14.93
N PHE A 52 2.50 8.64 14.21
CA PHE A 52 2.25 7.32 13.66
C PHE A 52 1.90 7.39 12.18
N ASP A 53 2.39 6.43 11.41
CA ASP A 53 2.00 6.21 10.02
C ASP A 53 0.72 5.36 9.94
N THR A 54 -0.14 5.66 8.96
CA THR A 54 -1.36 4.90 8.74
C THR A 54 -1.15 3.70 7.81
N GLY A 55 -0.22 3.80 6.84
CA GLY A 55 -0.01 2.75 5.84
C GLY A 55 1.39 2.65 5.26
N VAL A 56 2.28 3.63 5.50
CA VAL A 56 3.66 3.61 4.96
C VAL A 56 4.65 3.52 6.11
N HIS A 57 5.01 2.30 6.48
CA HIS A 57 5.94 2.06 7.59
C HIS A 57 7.41 2.09 7.17
N TYR A 58 7.69 1.81 5.90
CA TYR A 58 9.01 1.89 5.27
C TYR A 58 8.87 1.87 3.74
N ILE A 59 9.92 2.23 3.03
CA ILE A 59 9.92 2.36 1.56
C ILE A 59 11.10 1.58 0.97
N GLY A 60 10.91 1.09 -0.26
CA GLY A 60 11.94 0.40 -1.03
C GLY A 60 12.40 1.20 -2.24
N SER A 61 13.50 0.78 -2.86
CA SER A 61 14.07 1.36 -4.09
C SER A 61 14.27 2.87 -4.03
N PHE A 62 14.83 3.37 -2.94
CA PHE A 62 15.00 4.81 -2.73
C PHE A 62 16.47 5.28 -2.68
N ALA A 63 17.42 4.46 -3.13
CA ALA A 63 18.77 4.93 -3.45
C ALA A 63 18.80 5.56 -4.85
N GLU A 64 19.79 6.44 -5.09
CA GLU A 64 19.99 7.05 -6.41
C GLU A 64 20.11 5.99 -7.52
N GLY A 65 19.43 6.21 -8.64
CA GLY A 65 19.33 5.25 -9.74
C GLY A 65 18.26 4.17 -9.57
N GLN A 66 17.59 4.08 -8.42
CA GLN A 66 16.50 3.14 -8.18
C GLN A 66 15.13 3.74 -8.51
N VAL A 67 14.16 2.90 -8.82
CA VAL A 67 12.90 3.29 -9.46
C VAL A 67 12.11 4.37 -8.72
N LEU A 68 11.92 4.24 -7.40
CA LEU A 68 11.13 5.21 -6.64
C LEU A 68 11.86 6.55 -6.52
N TYR A 69 13.18 6.49 -6.28
CA TYR A 69 14.02 7.68 -6.23
C TYR A 69 13.96 8.46 -7.55
N GLU A 70 14.13 7.79 -8.71
CA GLU A 70 14.15 8.46 -10.01
C GLU A 70 12.78 9.10 -10.33
N TYR A 71 11.65 8.42 -10.09
CA TYR A 71 10.34 9.05 -10.26
C TYR A 71 10.13 10.26 -9.34
N PHE A 72 10.59 10.18 -8.10
CA PHE A 72 10.47 11.31 -7.17
C PHE A 72 11.43 12.46 -7.52
N LYS A 73 12.58 12.15 -8.09
CA LYS A 73 13.53 13.12 -8.66
C LYS A 73 12.93 13.85 -9.87
N ASP A 74 12.24 13.13 -10.76
CA ASP A 74 11.56 13.72 -11.93
C ASP A 74 10.55 14.82 -11.53
N VAL A 75 9.88 14.65 -10.42
CA VAL A 75 8.94 15.65 -9.90
C VAL A 75 9.53 16.58 -8.84
N GLY A 76 10.84 16.45 -8.56
CA GLY A 76 11.60 17.37 -7.71
C GLY A 76 11.37 17.24 -6.22
N ILE A 77 11.04 16.03 -5.72
CA ILE A 77 10.83 15.79 -4.27
C ILE A 77 11.84 14.83 -3.63
N ALA A 78 12.59 14.03 -4.40
CA ALA A 78 13.48 13.00 -3.86
C ALA A 78 14.46 13.52 -2.81
N ASN A 79 15.16 14.61 -3.11
CA ASN A 79 16.20 15.19 -2.25
C ASN A 79 15.65 15.98 -1.04
N HIS A 80 14.34 16.13 -0.95
CA HIS A 80 13.66 16.83 0.16
C HIS A 80 13.06 15.87 1.19
N LEU A 81 13.09 14.56 0.90
CA LEU A 81 12.61 13.54 1.83
C LEU A 81 13.67 13.24 2.91
N SER A 82 13.24 13.25 4.14
CA SER A 82 14.07 12.84 5.27
C SER A 82 13.92 11.34 5.49
N VAL A 83 14.98 10.59 5.21
CA VAL A 83 14.98 9.12 5.23
C VAL A 83 16.17 8.59 6.01
N GLU A 84 16.00 7.43 6.63
CA GLU A 84 17.04 6.63 7.29
C GLU A 84 17.08 5.24 6.67
N ARG A 85 18.28 4.80 6.29
CA ARG A 85 18.47 3.45 5.73
C ARG A 85 18.33 2.40 6.81
N LEU A 86 17.55 1.37 6.57
CA LEU A 86 17.42 0.23 7.46
C LEU A 86 18.68 -0.65 7.42
N ASP A 87 18.78 -1.58 8.39
CA ASP A 87 19.91 -2.52 8.50
C ASP A 87 20.18 -3.22 7.15
N ILE A 88 21.39 -3.04 6.65
CA ILE A 88 21.79 -3.61 5.34
C ILE A 88 21.80 -5.14 5.39
N ASN A 89 22.12 -5.72 6.54
CA ASN A 89 22.23 -7.17 6.72
C ASN A 89 20.91 -7.83 7.12
N GLY A 90 19.82 -7.06 7.26
CA GLY A 90 18.52 -7.60 7.57
C GLY A 90 17.51 -6.52 7.91
N TYR A 91 17.04 -5.80 6.87
CA TYR A 91 16.02 -4.77 6.98
C TYR A 91 14.67 -5.32 7.48
N ASP A 92 14.39 -6.59 7.20
CA ASP A 92 13.31 -7.37 7.77
C ASP A 92 13.88 -8.62 8.46
N ARG A 93 13.31 -8.98 9.60
CA ARG A 93 13.65 -10.18 10.37
C ARG A 93 12.41 -11.08 10.40
N ILE A 94 12.50 -12.24 9.75
CA ILE A 94 11.39 -13.20 9.68
C ILE A 94 11.54 -14.18 10.84
N CYS A 95 10.48 -14.30 11.64
CA CYS A 95 10.46 -15.09 12.87
C CYS A 95 9.30 -16.07 12.87
N PHE A 96 9.45 -17.17 13.59
CA PHE A 96 8.39 -18.19 13.73
C PHE A 96 8.22 -18.58 15.21
N GLY A 97 6.96 -18.80 15.62
CA GLY A 97 6.61 -19.17 16.98
C GLY A 97 7.18 -20.52 17.42
N ASP A 98 7.35 -21.45 16.47
CA ASP A 98 7.96 -22.77 16.71
C ASP A 98 9.51 -22.72 16.81
N THR A 99 10.15 -21.58 16.47
CA THR A 99 11.59 -21.34 16.60
C THR A 99 11.87 -19.92 17.13
N PRO A 100 11.44 -19.59 18.37
CA PRO A 100 11.33 -18.21 18.86
C PRO A 100 12.65 -17.44 18.92
N ASN A 101 13.80 -18.13 18.97
CA ASN A 101 15.12 -17.50 19.08
C ASN A 101 15.83 -17.30 17.72
N VAL A 102 15.16 -17.64 16.62
CA VAL A 102 15.74 -17.54 15.28
C VAL A 102 15.07 -16.41 14.51
N MET A 103 15.89 -15.49 14.00
CA MET A 103 15.47 -14.39 13.14
C MET A 103 16.17 -14.51 11.79
N TYR A 104 15.44 -14.88 10.75
CA TYR A 104 15.96 -15.02 9.39
C TYR A 104 16.01 -13.64 8.71
N PRO A 105 17.20 -13.14 8.32
CA PRO A 105 17.32 -11.80 7.79
C PRO A 105 16.97 -11.73 6.29
N HIS A 106 16.17 -10.76 5.92
CA HIS A 106 16.08 -10.27 4.55
C HIS A 106 17.04 -9.09 4.41
N ALA A 107 18.15 -9.29 3.73
CA ALA A 107 19.22 -8.31 3.57
C ALA A 107 19.06 -7.46 2.31
N GLN A 108 19.65 -6.26 2.31
CA GLN A 108 19.69 -5.39 1.12
C GLN A 108 20.83 -5.81 0.19
N GLY A 109 20.54 -5.80 -1.11
CA GLY A 109 21.42 -6.31 -2.18
C GLY A 109 21.31 -7.83 -2.34
N TYR A 110 21.14 -8.31 -3.57
CA TYR A 110 20.87 -9.72 -3.83
C TYR A 110 22.00 -10.66 -3.41
N GLU A 111 23.24 -10.25 -3.58
CA GLU A 111 24.39 -11.05 -3.12
C GLU A 111 24.39 -11.19 -1.60
N ASN A 112 24.17 -10.08 -0.89
CA ASN A 112 24.06 -10.06 0.57
C ASN A 112 22.83 -10.84 1.06
N PHE A 113 21.67 -10.70 0.40
CA PHE A 113 20.47 -11.47 0.69
C PHE A 113 20.72 -12.98 0.65
N VAL A 114 21.35 -13.45 -0.42
CA VAL A 114 21.74 -14.86 -0.57
C VAL A 114 22.73 -15.28 0.51
N GLN A 115 23.78 -14.46 0.76
CA GLN A 115 24.81 -14.77 1.74
C GLN A 115 24.27 -14.88 3.15
N GLN A 116 23.41 -13.95 3.57
CA GLN A 116 22.81 -13.94 4.90
C GLN A 116 21.91 -15.16 5.12
N LEU A 117 21.10 -15.54 4.13
CA LEU A 117 20.24 -16.73 4.23
C LEU A 117 21.01 -18.04 4.14
N LEU A 118 22.15 -18.10 3.47
CA LEU A 118 23.01 -19.29 3.44
C LEU A 118 23.57 -19.66 4.82
N ALA A 119 23.70 -18.71 5.76
CA ALA A 119 24.08 -19.02 7.14
C ALA A 119 23.06 -19.92 7.86
N TYR A 120 21.79 -19.84 7.46
CA TYR A 120 20.69 -20.63 8.01
C TYR A 120 20.32 -21.84 7.14
N PHE A 121 20.61 -21.78 5.85
CA PHE A 121 20.24 -22.77 4.86
C PHE A 121 21.47 -23.17 3.99
N PRO A 122 22.53 -23.76 4.57
CA PRO A 122 23.80 -23.98 3.87
C PRO A 122 23.68 -24.88 2.63
N ASN A 123 22.69 -25.78 2.62
CA ASN A 123 22.46 -26.71 1.51
C ASN A 123 21.59 -26.13 0.37
N GLU A 124 21.06 -24.91 0.54
CA GLU A 124 20.07 -24.29 -0.37
C GLU A 124 20.69 -23.24 -1.30
N LYS A 125 22.01 -23.29 -1.53
CA LYS A 125 22.74 -22.31 -2.35
C LYS A 125 22.17 -22.16 -3.76
N LYS A 126 21.77 -23.29 -4.38
CA LYS A 126 21.19 -23.28 -5.74
C LYS A 126 19.82 -22.60 -5.74
N ALA A 127 18.94 -22.97 -4.82
CA ALA A 127 17.62 -22.40 -4.69
C ALA A 127 17.65 -20.88 -4.42
N LEU A 128 18.52 -20.42 -3.50
CA LEU A 128 18.65 -19.01 -3.16
C LEU A 128 19.19 -18.17 -4.35
N LYS A 129 20.14 -18.71 -5.13
CA LYS A 129 20.63 -18.03 -6.32
C LYS A 129 19.57 -17.98 -7.42
N GLU A 130 18.82 -19.07 -7.64
CA GLU A 130 17.73 -19.11 -8.60
C GLU A 130 16.63 -18.14 -8.22
N TYR A 131 16.24 -18.10 -6.93
CA TYR A 131 15.30 -17.10 -6.42
C TYR A 131 15.77 -15.68 -6.73
N ALA A 132 17.01 -15.32 -6.36
CA ALA A 132 17.57 -13.99 -6.59
C ALA A 132 17.58 -13.60 -8.08
N HIS A 133 17.98 -14.52 -8.96
CA HIS A 133 18.00 -14.31 -10.41
C HIS A 133 16.59 -14.12 -10.98
N THR A 134 15.64 -14.95 -10.56
CA THR A 134 14.25 -14.89 -11.04
C THR A 134 13.57 -13.61 -10.61
N MET A 135 13.74 -13.16 -9.35
CA MET A 135 13.17 -11.87 -8.90
C MET A 135 13.63 -10.71 -9.78
N GLN A 136 14.93 -10.62 -10.08
CA GLN A 136 15.48 -9.59 -10.96
C GLN A 136 14.95 -9.70 -12.40
N SER A 137 15.00 -10.92 -12.96
CA SER A 137 14.55 -11.20 -14.33
C SER A 137 13.09 -10.86 -14.57
N ILE A 138 12.20 -11.15 -13.57
CA ILE A 138 10.79 -10.74 -13.65
C ILE A 138 10.66 -9.22 -13.66
N CYS A 139 11.39 -8.52 -12.78
CA CYS A 139 11.34 -7.05 -12.71
C CYS A 139 11.81 -6.38 -14.01
N ASP A 140 12.78 -6.96 -14.70
CA ASP A 140 13.30 -6.45 -15.99
C ASP A 140 12.24 -6.50 -17.12
N LYS A 141 11.24 -7.34 -17.00
CA LYS A 141 10.14 -7.42 -17.97
C LYS A 141 9.10 -6.30 -17.83
N PHE A 142 9.24 -5.44 -16.81
CA PHE A 142 8.35 -4.30 -16.57
C PHE A 142 9.09 -2.97 -16.81
N PRO A 143 9.01 -2.37 -18.02
CA PRO A 143 9.80 -1.19 -18.38
C PRO A 143 9.64 -0.01 -17.43
N LEU A 144 8.40 0.30 -16.98
CA LEU A 144 8.15 1.37 -16.02
C LEU A 144 8.77 1.09 -14.64
N TYR A 145 8.93 -0.17 -14.27
CA TYR A 145 9.66 -0.55 -13.04
C TYR A 145 11.18 -0.34 -13.17
N ARG A 146 11.70 -0.15 -14.39
CA ARG A 146 13.08 0.25 -14.66
C ARG A 146 13.19 1.71 -15.11
N HIS A 147 12.19 2.55 -14.80
CA HIS A 147 12.14 3.96 -15.17
C HIS A 147 12.32 4.19 -16.69
N LYS A 148 11.85 3.24 -17.52
CA LYS A 148 11.89 3.30 -18.98
C LYS A 148 10.49 3.62 -19.52
N GLN A 149 10.40 4.04 -20.79
CA GLN A 149 9.10 4.25 -21.43
C GLN A 149 8.30 2.94 -21.49
N ALA A 150 6.98 3.03 -21.21
CA ALA A 150 6.10 1.88 -21.33
C ALA A 150 6.02 1.40 -22.79
N VAL A 151 6.22 0.09 -22.98
CA VAL A 151 5.88 -0.61 -24.21
C VAL A 151 4.51 -1.24 -24.00
N ALA A 152 3.62 -1.16 -24.98
CA ALA A 152 2.22 -1.58 -24.86
C ALA A 152 2.01 -3.11 -24.72
N ASP A 153 3.07 -3.89 -24.68
CA ASP A 153 3.00 -5.35 -24.72
C ASP A 153 3.23 -5.95 -23.31
N TYR A 154 2.16 -6.51 -22.74
CA TYR A 154 2.26 -7.30 -21.53
C TYR A 154 2.54 -8.76 -21.90
N ASP A 155 3.66 -9.30 -21.44
CA ASP A 155 3.95 -10.73 -21.53
C ASP A 155 2.97 -11.53 -20.66
N VAL A 156 1.89 -12.03 -21.27
CA VAL A 156 0.84 -12.81 -20.62
C VAL A 156 1.43 -14.03 -19.90
N HIS A 157 2.49 -14.64 -20.44
CA HIS A 157 3.17 -15.76 -19.81
C HIS A 157 3.75 -15.34 -18.44
N THR A 158 4.49 -14.25 -18.38
CA THR A 158 5.02 -13.72 -17.10
C THR A 158 3.93 -13.43 -16.09
N LEU A 159 2.81 -12.88 -16.54
CA LEU A 159 1.68 -12.55 -15.64
C LEU A 159 0.98 -13.81 -15.11
N SER A 160 1.04 -14.95 -15.79
CA SER A 160 0.40 -16.22 -15.40
C SER A 160 1.25 -17.12 -14.53
N LEU A 161 2.55 -16.83 -14.35
CA LEU A 161 3.42 -17.62 -13.49
C LEU A 161 2.93 -17.52 -12.02
N LYS A 162 2.85 -18.67 -11.35
CA LYS A 162 2.42 -18.73 -9.95
C LYS A 162 3.61 -18.73 -9.01
N LEU A 163 3.48 -18.00 -7.91
CA LEU A 163 4.52 -17.87 -6.89
C LEU A 163 4.86 -19.20 -6.23
N LEU A 164 3.83 -19.95 -5.81
CA LEU A 164 4.06 -21.20 -5.07
C LEU A 164 4.60 -22.31 -5.97
N ASP A 165 4.19 -22.38 -7.24
CA ASP A 165 4.75 -23.33 -8.21
C ASP A 165 6.26 -23.07 -8.39
N PHE A 166 6.65 -21.84 -8.62
CA PHE A 166 8.06 -21.44 -8.68
C PHE A 166 8.87 -21.83 -7.43
N LEU A 167 8.33 -21.55 -6.22
CA LEU A 167 9.04 -21.91 -4.99
C LEU A 167 9.15 -23.44 -4.81
N ASN A 168 8.15 -24.19 -5.22
CA ASN A 168 8.19 -25.67 -5.20
C ASN A 168 9.21 -26.26 -6.19
N ASP A 169 9.41 -25.60 -7.33
CA ASP A 169 10.39 -26.01 -8.34
C ASP A 169 11.84 -25.81 -7.87
N ILE A 170 12.11 -24.74 -7.12
CA ILE A 170 13.48 -24.42 -6.70
C ILE A 170 13.92 -25.11 -5.41
N THR A 171 12.98 -25.46 -4.49
CA THR A 171 13.33 -26.12 -3.22
C THR A 171 12.20 -26.95 -2.65
N THR A 172 12.53 -28.01 -1.94
CA THR A 172 11.61 -28.82 -1.09
C THR A 172 11.63 -28.38 0.37
N ASN A 173 12.50 -27.46 0.76
CA ASN A 173 12.64 -26.98 2.13
C ASN A 173 11.50 -26.03 2.52
N ASN A 174 10.54 -26.52 3.28
CA ASN A 174 9.37 -25.76 3.68
C ASN A 174 9.70 -24.53 4.57
N ARG A 175 10.76 -24.61 5.39
CA ARG A 175 11.19 -23.46 6.19
C ARG A 175 11.77 -22.36 5.29
N LEU A 176 12.60 -22.71 4.30
CA LEU A 176 13.13 -21.74 3.35
C LEU A 176 11.99 -21.07 2.56
N LYS A 177 11.01 -21.84 2.06
CA LYS A 177 9.83 -21.28 1.37
C LYS A 177 9.10 -20.28 2.26
N ALA A 178 8.85 -20.63 3.52
CA ALA A 178 8.17 -19.75 4.47
C ALA A 178 8.99 -18.48 4.76
N VAL A 179 10.31 -18.58 4.87
CA VAL A 179 11.19 -17.42 5.04
C VAL A 179 11.15 -16.52 3.80
N LEU A 180 11.25 -17.05 2.58
CA LEU A 180 11.20 -16.27 1.35
C LEU A 180 9.85 -15.54 1.17
N LEU A 181 8.76 -16.11 1.69
CA LEU A 181 7.43 -15.50 1.74
C LEU A 181 7.20 -14.59 2.95
N GLY A 182 8.15 -14.52 3.88
CA GLY A 182 7.97 -13.85 5.17
C GLY A 182 7.65 -12.36 5.12
N SER A 183 7.99 -11.67 4.03
CA SER A 183 7.61 -10.25 3.81
C SER A 183 6.23 -10.10 3.13
N ASN A 184 5.34 -11.10 3.22
CA ASN A 184 4.06 -11.10 2.50
C ASN A 184 3.08 -9.99 2.91
N PHE A 185 3.29 -9.34 4.06
CA PHE A 185 2.57 -8.11 4.43
C PHE A 185 2.77 -6.99 3.40
N LEU A 186 3.82 -7.03 2.58
CA LEU A 186 4.08 -6.04 1.53
C LEU A 186 3.10 -6.13 0.36
N TYR A 187 2.45 -7.30 0.16
CA TYR A 187 1.56 -7.51 -0.98
C TYR A 187 0.26 -8.25 -0.64
N GLY A 188 -0.04 -8.43 0.64
CA GLY A 188 -1.33 -8.93 1.10
C GLY A 188 -1.47 -10.44 1.15
N GLY A 189 -0.40 -11.13 1.49
CA GLY A 189 -0.40 -12.59 1.63
C GLY A 189 -0.05 -13.34 0.34
N ALA A 190 0.23 -14.63 0.48
CA ALA A 190 0.50 -15.56 -0.62
C ALA A 190 -0.49 -16.71 -0.56
N ASP A 191 -1.13 -17.00 -1.68
CA ASP A 191 -2.01 -18.17 -1.87
C ASP A 191 -1.66 -18.88 -3.19
N GLU A 192 -2.36 -19.99 -3.49
CA GLU A 192 -2.13 -20.81 -4.67
C GLU A 192 -2.32 -20.06 -6.01
N GLN A 193 -2.99 -18.93 -5.98
CA GLN A 193 -3.31 -18.13 -7.17
C GLN A 193 -2.46 -16.87 -7.28
N THR A 194 -1.60 -16.61 -6.30
CA THR A 194 -0.76 -15.40 -6.26
C THR A 194 0.24 -15.42 -7.43
N PRO A 195 0.22 -14.39 -8.30
CA PRO A 195 1.18 -14.31 -9.40
C PRO A 195 2.60 -14.05 -8.91
N LEU A 196 3.57 -14.69 -9.53
CA LEU A 196 5.00 -14.54 -9.21
C LEU A 196 5.46 -13.08 -9.35
N TYR A 197 4.97 -12.36 -10.36
CA TYR A 197 5.35 -10.95 -10.55
C TYR A 197 4.93 -10.03 -9.42
N VAL A 198 3.80 -10.32 -8.75
CA VAL A 198 3.34 -9.52 -7.59
C VAL A 198 4.34 -9.60 -6.46
N HIS A 199 4.81 -10.80 -6.16
CA HIS A 199 5.87 -11.03 -5.18
C HIS A 199 7.18 -10.37 -5.63
N ALA A 200 7.63 -10.65 -6.86
CA ALA A 200 8.91 -10.16 -7.38
C ALA A 200 9.00 -8.62 -7.34
N LEU A 201 8.02 -7.91 -7.90
CA LEU A 201 8.01 -6.45 -7.92
C LEU A 201 7.95 -5.86 -6.50
N SER A 202 7.25 -6.53 -5.58
CA SER A 202 7.16 -6.08 -4.18
C SER A 202 8.50 -6.27 -3.46
N VAL A 203 9.03 -7.50 -3.40
CA VAL A 203 10.22 -7.78 -2.60
C VAL A 203 11.49 -7.18 -3.20
N ASN A 204 11.60 -7.11 -4.54
CA ASN A 204 12.76 -6.54 -5.22
C ASN A 204 13.01 -5.11 -4.77
N SER A 205 11.96 -4.29 -4.63
CA SER A 205 12.14 -2.90 -4.25
C SER A 205 12.84 -2.75 -2.89
N TYR A 206 12.56 -3.63 -1.94
CA TYR A 206 13.19 -3.60 -0.61
C TYR A 206 14.53 -4.33 -0.56
N ILE A 207 14.73 -5.38 -1.36
CA ILE A 207 16.04 -6.02 -1.52
C ILE A 207 17.02 -5.05 -2.17
N GLU A 208 16.61 -4.24 -3.14
CA GLU A 208 17.48 -3.20 -3.71
C GLU A 208 17.93 -2.18 -2.65
N SER A 209 17.01 -1.63 -1.89
CA SER A 209 17.28 -0.84 -0.67
C SER A 209 16.02 -0.60 0.14
N ALA A 210 16.14 -0.53 1.45
CA ALA A 210 15.03 -0.32 2.37
C ALA A 210 15.28 0.87 3.30
N TRP A 211 14.28 1.75 3.45
CA TRP A 211 14.42 3.04 4.14
C TRP A 211 13.19 3.34 5.00
N ARG A 212 13.37 4.04 6.10
CA ARG A 212 12.28 4.65 6.88
C ARG A 212 12.20 6.14 6.60
N LEU A 213 10.97 6.63 6.56
CA LEU A 213 10.66 8.05 6.51
C LEU A 213 10.70 8.61 7.93
N THR A 214 11.70 9.43 8.27
CA THR A 214 11.93 9.89 9.66
C THR A 214 10.83 10.82 10.17
N GLN A 215 10.10 11.46 9.24
CA GLN A 215 8.96 12.35 9.52
C GLN A 215 7.61 11.75 9.08
N GLY A 216 7.58 10.42 8.85
CA GLY A 216 6.41 9.69 8.39
C GLY A 216 6.04 9.93 6.92
N GLY A 217 5.06 9.16 6.45
CA GLY A 217 4.61 9.18 5.05
C GLY A 217 4.03 10.52 4.58
N SER A 218 3.49 11.31 5.49
CA SER A 218 2.89 12.63 5.15
C SER A 218 3.87 13.64 4.56
N GLN A 219 5.19 13.48 4.78
CA GLN A 219 6.17 14.35 4.13
C GLN A 219 6.11 14.26 2.60
N ILE A 220 5.82 13.07 2.04
CA ILE A 220 5.62 12.89 0.59
C ILE A 220 4.42 13.73 0.13
N THR A 221 3.32 13.66 0.86
CA THR A 221 2.10 14.43 0.57
C THR A 221 2.36 15.93 0.59
N HIS A 222 3.06 16.44 1.62
CA HIS A 222 3.36 17.85 1.77
C HIS A 222 4.22 18.37 0.61
N LEU A 223 5.26 17.65 0.23
CA LEU A 223 6.12 18.00 -0.90
C LEU A 223 5.37 18.00 -2.24
N LEU A 224 4.51 16.99 -2.48
CA LEU A 224 3.69 16.95 -3.69
C LEU A 224 2.70 18.12 -3.75
N ILE A 225 2.06 18.48 -2.65
CA ILE A 225 1.12 19.62 -2.56
C ILE A 225 1.87 20.94 -2.75
N GLU A 226 3.05 21.10 -2.15
CA GLU A 226 3.87 22.29 -2.34
C GLU A 226 4.23 22.49 -3.81
N LYS A 227 4.69 21.43 -4.49
CA LYS A 227 4.98 21.47 -5.92
C LYS A 227 3.73 21.73 -6.76
N LEU A 228 2.60 21.11 -6.47
CA LEU A 228 1.34 21.39 -7.16
C LEU A 228 0.93 22.86 -7.07
N ARG A 229 1.04 23.47 -5.88
CA ARG A 229 0.76 24.90 -5.68
C ARG A 229 1.72 25.80 -6.44
N GLN A 230 3.02 25.42 -6.51
CA GLN A 230 4.01 26.14 -7.31
C GLN A 230 3.66 26.16 -8.81
N TYR A 231 3.02 25.10 -9.32
CA TYR A 231 2.50 25.02 -10.69
C TYR A 231 1.06 25.58 -10.84
N GLY A 232 0.48 26.21 -9.81
CA GLY A 232 -0.82 26.87 -9.87
C GLY A 232 -2.02 25.91 -9.84
N ALA A 233 -1.86 24.67 -9.35
CA ALA A 233 -2.96 23.75 -9.17
C ALA A 233 -3.85 24.16 -7.98
N ASP A 234 -5.18 23.95 -8.13
CA ASP A 234 -6.14 24.14 -7.04
C ASP A 234 -6.37 22.82 -6.31
N LEU A 235 -6.33 22.85 -4.99
CA LEU A 235 -6.57 21.68 -4.15
C LEU A 235 -7.67 22.01 -3.13
N PHE A 236 -8.69 21.17 -3.09
CA PHE A 236 -9.83 21.31 -2.17
C PHE A 236 -10.00 20.02 -1.36
N ASN A 237 -9.86 20.12 -0.05
CA ASN A 237 -10.21 19.09 0.89
C ASN A 237 -11.67 19.22 1.35
N GLN A 238 -12.19 18.21 2.06
CA GLN A 238 -13.60 18.13 2.48
C GLN A 238 -14.57 18.30 1.31
N ARG A 239 -14.18 17.80 0.12
CA ARG A 239 -14.95 17.83 -1.13
C ARG A 239 -15.16 16.41 -1.64
N GLU A 240 -16.08 15.71 -0.99
CA GLU A 240 -16.45 14.35 -1.39
C GLU A 240 -17.23 14.39 -2.70
N VAL A 241 -16.68 13.74 -3.72
CA VAL A 241 -17.39 13.57 -5.01
C VAL A 241 -18.44 12.48 -4.85
N ILE A 242 -19.70 12.82 -5.16
CA ILE A 242 -20.86 11.95 -4.98
C ILE A 242 -21.58 11.58 -6.29
N GLY A 243 -21.21 12.21 -7.41
CA GLY A 243 -21.86 11.94 -8.68
C GLY A 243 -21.33 12.76 -9.84
N PHE A 244 -21.89 12.48 -11.01
CA PHE A 244 -21.55 13.13 -12.27
C PHE A 244 -22.80 13.50 -13.06
N GLU A 245 -22.71 14.59 -13.82
CA GLU A 245 -23.67 14.88 -14.89
C GLU A 245 -23.00 14.60 -16.23
N TYR A 246 -23.75 14.02 -17.14
CA TYR A 246 -23.24 13.58 -18.43
C TYR A 246 -23.80 14.46 -19.55
N SER A 247 -22.97 14.74 -20.55
CA SER A 247 -23.38 15.24 -21.85
C SER A 247 -23.62 14.10 -22.82
N GLU A 248 -24.11 14.41 -24.02
CA GLU A 248 -24.24 13.43 -25.10
C GLU A 248 -22.93 12.68 -25.37
N GLY A 249 -23.03 11.42 -25.73
CA GLY A 249 -21.88 10.59 -26.12
C GLY A 249 -21.03 10.07 -24.99
N ASN A 250 -21.58 9.87 -23.77
CA ASN A 250 -20.92 9.26 -22.63
C ASN A 250 -19.67 10.04 -22.15
N THR A 251 -19.83 11.36 -21.99
CA THR A 251 -18.79 12.27 -21.49
C THR A 251 -19.28 12.94 -20.21
N ILE A 252 -18.45 12.99 -19.17
CA ILE A 252 -18.77 13.71 -17.94
C ILE A 252 -18.63 15.22 -18.20
N ASN A 253 -19.71 15.95 -17.96
CA ASN A 253 -19.74 17.41 -18.06
C ASN A 253 -19.47 18.08 -16.72
N THR A 254 -20.03 17.53 -15.64
CA THR A 254 -19.93 18.13 -14.30
C THR A 254 -19.63 17.06 -13.25
N VAL A 255 -18.74 17.38 -12.32
CA VAL A 255 -18.46 16.62 -11.11
C VAL A 255 -19.20 17.28 -9.96
N LEU A 256 -19.97 16.49 -9.20
CA LEU A 256 -20.83 16.94 -8.10
C LEU A 256 -20.22 16.55 -6.76
N THR A 257 -20.16 17.47 -5.81
CA THR A 257 -19.71 17.20 -4.44
C THR A 257 -20.87 17.15 -3.45
N LYS A 258 -20.64 16.52 -2.31
CA LYS A 258 -21.59 16.41 -1.19
C LYS A 258 -22.02 17.78 -0.66
N GLN A 259 -21.16 18.80 -0.81
CA GLN A 259 -21.44 20.19 -0.43
C GLN A 259 -22.30 20.95 -1.45
N GLY A 260 -22.70 20.29 -2.54
CA GLY A 260 -23.50 20.88 -3.62
C GLY A 260 -22.67 21.72 -4.61
N GLU A 261 -21.34 21.70 -4.50
CA GLU A 261 -20.48 22.40 -5.47
C GLU A 261 -20.38 21.61 -6.77
N ARG A 262 -20.15 22.35 -7.84
CA ARG A 262 -20.09 21.85 -9.21
C ARG A 262 -18.74 22.20 -9.81
N PHE A 263 -18.03 21.21 -10.34
CA PHE A 263 -16.74 21.38 -10.99
C PHE A 263 -16.79 20.91 -12.43
N THR A 264 -16.08 21.58 -13.33
CA THR A 264 -15.99 21.22 -14.74
C THR A 264 -14.54 21.06 -15.17
N ALA A 265 -14.26 20.01 -15.95
CA ALA A 265 -12.95 19.76 -16.51
C ALA A 265 -13.05 19.05 -17.87
N LYS A 266 -12.03 19.22 -18.72
CA LYS A 266 -11.94 18.51 -20.00
C LYS A 266 -11.71 17.01 -19.78
N GLN A 267 -10.84 16.66 -18.81
CA GLN A 267 -10.48 15.29 -18.45
C GLN A 267 -10.62 15.08 -16.95
N ILE A 268 -10.95 13.87 -16.54
CA ILE A 268 -11.12 13.49 -15.12
C ILE A 268 -10.27 12.26 -14.84
N ILE A 269 -9.50 12.29 -13.76
CA ILE A 269 -8.76 11.15 -13.23
C ILE A 269 -9.37 10.73 -11.90
N SER A 270 -9.81 9.49 -11.80
CA SER A 270 -10.25 8.89 -10.56
C SER A 270 -9.09 8.13 -9.92
N ALA A 271 -8.66 8.58 -8.73
CA ALA A 271 -7.67 7.92 -7.88
C ALA A 271 -8.32 7.25 -6.65
N ILE A 272 -9.64 7.04 -6.67
CA ILE A 272 -10.39 6.34 -5.63
C ILE A 272 -10.59 4.87 -6.00
N ASP A 273 -11.09 4.08 -5.05
CA ASP A 273 -11.42 2.67 -5.27
C ASP A 273 -12.39 2.48 -6.46
N VAL A 274 -12.14 1.47 -7.32
CA VAL A 274 -12.93 1.29 -8.56
C VAL A 274 -14.38 0.88 -8.28
N LYS A 275 -14.69 0.19 -7.16
CA LYS A 275 -16.07 -0.09 -6.77
C LYS A 275 -16.77 1.17 -6.30
N GLN A 276 -16.07 2.04 -5.57
CA GLN A 276 -16.58 3.37 -5.21
C GLN A 276 -16.83 4.22 -6.46
N LEU A 277 -15.90 4.20 -7.41
CA LEU A 277 -16.12 4.89 -8.68
C LEU A 277 -17.39 4.39 -9.38
N LEU A 278 -17.63 3.07 -9.43
CA LEU A 278 -18.87 2.53 -9.99
C LEU A 278 -20.12 2.98 -9.23
N ASN A 279 -20.05 3.09 -7.91
CA ASN A 279 -21.18 3.55 -7.11
C ASN A 279 -21.58 4.99 -7.45
N ILE A 280 -20.61 5.88 -7.62
CA ILE A 280 -20.88 7.30 -7.93
C ILE A 280 -21.17 7.56 -9.40
N THR A 281 -20.69 6.72 -10.33
CA THR A 281 -20.99 6.82 -11.76
C THR A 281 -22.33 6.19 -12.13
N GLY A 282 -22.82 5.24 -11.33
CA GLY A 282 -23.97 4.39 -11.68
C GLY A 282 -23.63 3.31 -12.73
N LYS A 283 -24.62 2.49 -13.08
CA LYS A 283 -24.45 1.35 -14.01
C LYS A 283 -24.43 1.77 -15.48
N THR A 284 -25.22 2.76 -15.82
CA THR A 284 -25.58 3.09 -17.21
C THR A 284 -24.39 3.46 -18.12
N PRO A 285 -23.36 4.19 -17.64
CA PRO A 285 -22.23 4.58 -18.47
C PRO A 285 -21.28 3.45 -18.85
N PHE A 286 -21.35 2.32 -18.15
CA PHE A 286 -20.42 1.19 -18.35
C PHE A 286 -21.09 0.00 -19.03
N LYS A 287 -20.31 -0.77 -19.79
CA LYS A 287 -20.78 -2.06 -20.31
C LYS A 287 -21.14 -3.00 -19.17
N PRO A 288 -22.23 -3.78 -19.28
CA PRO A 288 -22.64 -4.72 -18.24
C PRO A 288 -21.53 -5.71 -17.82
N SER A 289 -20.69 -6.16 -18.76
CA SER A 289 -19.57 -7.05 -18.52
C SER A 289 -18.49 -6.40 -17.63
N PHE A 290 -18.18 -5.12 -17.87
CA PHE A 290 -17.24 -4.36 -17.04
C PHE A 290 -17.78 -4.20 -15.61
N TYR A 291 -19.07 -3.81 -15.49
CA TYR A 291 -19.71 -3.67 -14.18
C TYR A 291 -19.68 -4.97 -13.40
N LYS A 292 -20.07 -6.10 -14.02
CA LYS A 292 -20.04 -7.44 -13.40
C LYS A 292 -18.63 -7.82 -12.97
N ARG A 293 -17.62 -7.57 -13.82
CA ARG A 293 -16.22 -7.84 -13.52
C ARG A 293 -15.75 -7.09 -12.28
N VAL A 294 -15.99 -5.77 -12.21
CA VAL A 294 -15.56 -4.96 -11.05
C VAL A 294 -16.27 -5.37 -9.77
N GLN A 295 -17.59 -5.67 -9.84
CA GLN A 295 -18.33 -6.16 -8.66
C GLN A 295 -17.81 -7.52 -8.18
N GLY A 296 -17.35 -8.40 -9.08
CA GLY A 296 -16.79 -9.72 -8.76
C GLY A 296 -15.39 -9.71 -8.17
N LEU A 297 -14.68 -8.58 -8.19
CA LEU A 297 -13.32 -8.49 -7.68
C LEU A 297 -13.25 -8.88 -6.19
N GLN A 298 -12.31 -9.76 -5.88
CA GLN A 298 -12.03 -10.18 -4.52
C GLN A 298 -11.06 -9.20 -3.85
N PRO A 299 -11.40 -8.67 -2.65
CA PRO A 299 -10.48 -7.78 -1.93
C PRO A 299 -9.23 -8.57 -1.48
N THR A 300 -8.14 -7.84 -1.29
CA THR A 300 -6.96 -8.39 -0.60
C THR A 300 -7.23 -8.48 0.90
N VAL A 301 -6.19 -8.60 1.69
CA VAL A 301 -6.25 -8.69 3.14
C VAL A 301 -6.64 -7.37 3.79
N ALA A 302 -7.31 -7.44 4.92
CA ALA A 302 -7.51 -6.34 5.85
C ALA A 302 -6.65 -6.54 7.11
N ALA A 303 -6.45 -5.48 7.89
CA ALA A 303 -5.58 -5.54 9.05
C ALA A 303 -6.16 -4.83 10.27
N PHE A 304 -5.73 -5.31 11.42
CA PHE A 304 -5.80 -4.63 12.71
C PHE A 304 -4.42 -4.05 13.03
N SER A 305 -4.40 -2.79 13.48
CA SER A 305 -3.15 -2.13 13.87
C SER A 305 -3.21 -1.71 15.34
N LEU A 306 -2.10 -1.93 16.03
CA LEU A 306 -1.86 -1.50 17.39
C LEU A 306 -0.72 -0.50 17.40
N HIS A 307 -0.99 0.72 17.86
CA HIS A 307 -0.06 1.83 17.92
C HIS A 307 0.29 2.12 19.37
N LEU A 308 1.54 1.88 19.75
CA LEU A 308 2.03 2.01 21.12
C LEU A 308 2.82 3.30 21.28
N VAL A 309 2.43 4.14 22.23
CA VAL A 309 3.25 5.24 22.76
C VAL A 309 4.08 4.68 23.90
N LEU A 310 5.37 4.87 23.84
CA LEU A 310 6.30 4.30 24.82
C LEU A 310 6.74 5.33 25.86
N LYS A 311 7.08 4.84 27.03
CA LYS A 311 7.75 5.62 28.08
C LYS A 311 9.15 6.02 27.60
N PRO A 312 9.67 7.19 27.98
CA PRO A 312 11.02 7.61 27.61
C PRO A 312 12.09 6.57 28.00
N ASN A 313 13.00 6.27 27.10
CA ASN A 313 14.13 5.37 27.28
C ASN A 313 13.76 3.93 27.73
N ALA A 314 12.54 3.48 27.42
CA ALA A 314 12.06 2.18 27.88
C ALA A 314 12.23 1.04 26.87
N PHE A 315 12.34 1.36 25.57
CA PHE A 315 12.50 0.36 24.52
C PHE A 315 13.46 0.84 23.43
N ARG A 316 14.45 0.01 23.10
CA ARG A 316 15.47 0.35 22.09
C ARG A 316 14.88 0.39 20.68
N TYR A 317 15.36 1.34 19.88
CA TYR A 317 15.05 1.41 18.47
C TYR A 317 15.67 0.23 17.72
N LEU A 318 14.87 -0.39 16.84
CA LEU A 318 15.32 -1.45 15.95
C LEU A 318 15.41 -0.88 14.52
N PRO A 319 16.62 -0.84 13.90
CA PRO A 319 16.81 -0.37 12.54
C PRO A 319 16.34 -1.41 11.50
N TYR A 320 15.36 -2.23 11.85
CA TYR A 320 14.74 -3.26 11.02
C TYR A 320 13.29 -3.48 11.45
N ASN A 321 12.50 -4.15 10.60
CA ASN A 321 11.17 -4.60 10.96
C ASN A 321 11.21 -6.06 11.39
N VAL A 322 10.22 -6.47 12.16
CA VAL A 322 10.03 -7.87 12.55
C VAL A 322 8.74 -8.39 11.97
N TYR A 323 8.83 -9.50 11.26
CA TYR A 323 7.70 -10.26 10.74
C TYR A 323 7.64 -11.58 11.48
N TRP A 324 6.59 -11.80 12.20
CA TRP A 324 6.39 -13.02 12.97
C TRP A 324 5.20 -13.81 12.43
N PHE A 325 5.36 -15.11 12.37
CA PHE A 325 4.32 -16.07 12.01
C PHE A 325 4.26 -17.18 13.07
N LYS A 326 3.05 -17.66 13.38
CA LYS A 326 2.86 -18.73 14.34
C LYS A 326 3.66 -19.98 13.96
N ASP A 327 3.65 -20.33 12.67
CA ASP A 327 4.35 -21.47 12.07
C ASP A 327 4.52 -21.24 10.54
N ASN A 328 5.10 -22.23 9.85
CA ASN A 328 5.26 -22.16 8.39
C ASN A 328 3.92 -22.02 7.65
N ASN A 329 2.85 -22.65 8.13
CA ASN A 329 1.55 -22.63 7.44
C ASN A 329 0.88 -21.25 7.53
N SER A 330 1.11 -20.53 8.62
CA SER A 330 0.56 -19.20 8.85
C SER A 330 1.02 -18.17 7.81
N VAL A 331 2.11 -18.44 7.08
CA VAL A 331 2.59 -17.59 5.97
C VAL A 331 1.63 -17.65 4.77
N TYR A 332 0.99 -18.80 4.54
CA TYR A 332 0.11 -19.03 3.39
C TYR A 332 -1.35 -18.66 3.65
N HIS A 333 -1.76 -18.58 4.92
CA HIS A 333 -3.16 -18.46 5.32
C HIS A 333 -3.42 -17.23 6.18
N ALA A 334 -2.92 -16.07 5.72
CA ALA A 334 -2.89 -14.81 6.45
C ALA A 334 -4.19 -14.42 7.18
N THR A 335 -5.36 -14.64 6.55
CA THR A 335 -6.66 -14.28 7.12
C THR A 335 -7.58 -15.46 7.38
N ASN A 336 -7.12 -16.68 7.08
CA ASN A 336 -7.89 -17.90 7.30
C ASN A 336 -7.47 -18.55 8.63
N TYR A 337 -7.92 -17.98 9.73
CA TYR A 337 -7.67 -18.47 11.09
C TYR A 337 -8.97 -18.64 11.85
N ALA A 338 -8.99 -19.56 12.81
CA ALA A 338 -10.07 -19.64 13.78
C ALA A 338 -10.02 -18.42 14.72
N THR A 339 -11.16 -17.92 15.15
CA THR A 339 -11.27 -16.71 15.99
C THR A 339 -10.38 -16.75 17.24
N ASN A 340 -10.17 -17.94 17.80
CA ASN A 340 -9.32 -18.16 18.98
C ASN A 340 -7.82 -18.27 18.65
N ASP A 341 -7.45 -18.32 17.36
CA ASP A 341 -6.07 -18.42 16.91
C ASP A 341 -5.46 -17.05 16.55
N PHE A 342 -6.22 -15.97 16.70
CA PHE A 342 -5.72 -14.62 16.49
C PHE A 342 -4.74 -14.19 17.58
N PRO A 343 -3.57 -13.59 17.20
CA PRO A 343 -3.06 -13.41 15.85
C PRO A 343 -2.23 -14.61 15.38
N THR A 344 -2.26 -14.91 14.06
CA THR A 344 -1.38 -15.93 13.45
C THR A 344 -0.10 -15.34 12.86
N SER A 345 -0.05 -14.03 12.72
CA SER A 345 1.11 -13.29 12.20
C SER A 345 1.07 -11.84 12.63
N TYR A 346 2.23 -11.18 12.68
CA TYR A 346 2.31 -9.72 12.81
C TYR A 346 3.56 -9.16 12.14
N MET A 347 3.48 -7.87 11.78
CA MET A 347 4.62 -7.02 11.44
C MET A 347 4.79 -5.98 12.54
N LEU A 348 6.00 -5.82 13.07
CA LEU A 348 6.37 -4.79 14.04
C LEU A 348 7.33 -3.80 13.39
N SER A 349 7.01 -2.53 13.45
CA SER A 349 7.82 -1.42 12.96
C SER A 349 7.91 -0.29 13.98
N MET A 350 8.88 0.60 13.80
CA MET A 350 9.13 1.76 14.67
C MET A 350 9.48 2.96 13.80
N ASN A 351 9.14 4.16 14.26
CA ASN A 351 9.69 5.36 13.64
C ASN A 351 11.08 5.65 14.23
N PRO A 352 12.04 6.13 13.43
CA PRO A 352 13.35 6.54 13.94
C PRO A 352 13.20 7.61 15.02
N PRO A 353 14.00 7.56 16.08
CA PRO A 353 14.02 8.61 17.10
C PRO A 353 14.54 9.92 16.50
N LYS A 354 13.91 11.05 16.88
CA LYS A 354 14.15 12.37 16.25
C LYS A 354 15.60 12.86 16.39
N ASP A 355 16.31 12.47 17.41
CA ASP A 355 17.62 13.05 17.78
C ASP A 355 18.74 12.01 17.73
N GLY A 356 18.59 10.94 16.95
CA GLY A 356 19.56 9.84 16.91
C GLY A 356 19.71 9.07 18.24
N ARG A 357 18.71 9.18 19.13
CA ARG A 357 18.67 8.46 20.42
C ARG A 357 18.63 6.95 20.19
N GLU A 358 19.10 6.21 21.16
CA GLU A 358 19.06 4.73 21.15
C GLU A 358 17.64 4.16 21.32
N TYR A 359 16.70 4.96 21.85
CA TYR A 359 15.36 4.54 22.25
C TYR A 359 14.29 5.17 21.35
N THR A 360 13.27 4.38 20.98
CA THR A 360 12.13 4.86 20.22
C THR A 360 10.99 5.35 21.12
N ASP A 361 10.19 6.27 20.62
CA ASP A 361 8.96 6.79 21.29
C ASP A 361 7.71 5.98 20.90
N ASN A 362 7.79 5.14 19.88
CA ASN A 362 6.63 4.39 19.37
C ASN A 362 6.98 2.99 18.84
N VAL A 363 5.96 2.15 18.83
CA VAL A 363 5.92 0.89 18.06
C VAL A 363 4.58 0.79 17.38
N THR A 364 4.57 0.44 16.11
CA THR A 364 3.35 0.04 15.39
C THR A 364 3.41 -1.45 15.08
N ILE A 365 2.34 -2.15 15.44
CA ILE A 365 2.18 -3.58 15.19
C ILE A 365 0.97 -3.76 14.30
N LEU A 366 1.17 -4.35 13.12
CA LEU A 366 0.14 -4.67 12.14
C LEU A 366 -0.07 -6.18 12.14
N THR A 367 -1.31 -6.62 12.22
CA THR A 367 -1.68 -8.04 12.04
C THR A 367 -2.84 -8.17 11.07
N TYR A 368 -2.87 -9.25 10.32
CA TYR A 368 -4.01 -9.53 9.47
C TYR A 368 -5.27 -9.78 10.31
N MET A 369 -6.40 -9.28 9.82
CA MET A 369 -7.70 -9.48 10.45
C MET A 369 -8.74 -9.89 9.41
N ASN A 370 -9.51 -10.93 9.73
CA ASN A 370 -10.66 -11.30 8.91
C ASN A 370 -11.74 -10.22 9.05
N ALA A 371 -12.08 -9.54 7.94
CA ALA A 371 -13.08 -8.47 7.96
C ALA A 371 -14.47 -8.94 8.44
N ASN A 372 -14.78 -10.24 8.34
CA ASN A 372 -16.03 -10.80 8.82
C ASN A 372 -16.21 -10.69 10.34
N GLU A 373 -15.13 -10.56 11.11
CA GLU A 373 -15.21 -10.32 12.56
C GLU A 373 -15.90 -8.99 12.91
N LEU A 374 -15.93 -8.06 11.95
CA LEU A 374 -16.52 -6.74 12.09
C LEU A 374 -17.91 -6.61 11.45
N HIS A 375 -18.50 -7.73 10.98
CA HIS A 375 -19.78 -7.74 10.26
C HIS A 375 -20.89 -6.98 11.00
N ARG A 376 -20.98 -7.15 12.32
CA ARG A 376 -22.02 -6.47 13.13
C ARG A 376 -21.93 -4.93 13.15
N TRP A 377 -20.78 -4.37 12.73
CA TRP A 377 -20.54 -2.91 12.64
C TRP A 377 -20.37 -2.43 11.21
N GLN A 378 -20.65 -3.27 10.22
CA GLN A 378 -20.40 -2.95 8.79
C GLN A 378 -21.21 -1.73 8.32
N ASP A 379 -22.42 -1.49 8.86
CA ASP A 379 -23.27 -0.38 8.47
C ASP A 379 -22.94 0.92 9.24
N SER A 380 -21.94 0.89 10.11
CA SER A 380 -21.44 2.07 10.80
C SER A 380 -20.38 2.81 10.00
N PHE A 381 -20.24 4.10 10.23
CA PHE A 381 -19.21 4.95 9.63
C PHE A 381 -18.70 5.96 10.65
N THR A 382 -17.39 6.16 10.76
CA THR A 382 -16.80 7.13 11.69
C THR A 382 -15.44 7.62 11.20
N THR A 383 -15.31 8.96 11.06
CA THR A 383 -14.05 9.66 10.87
C THR A 383 -13.87 10.72 11.95
N ASN A 384 -12.82 11.53 11.90
CA ASN A 384 -12.62 12.63 12.84
C ASN A 384 -13.70 13.73 12.74
N THR A 385 -14.30 13.87 11.57
CA THR A 385 -15.22 14.98 11.23
C THR A 385 -16.68 14.52 11.08
N GLU A 386 -16.91 13.21 10.95
CA GLU A 386 -18.22 12.70 10.57
C GLU A 386 -18.43 11.27 11.09
N GLY A 387 -19.68 10.93 11.37
CA GLY A 387 -20.12 9.58 11.70
C GLY A 387 -20.75 9.43 13.08
N ASN A 388 -21.10 8.19 13.42
CA ASN A 388 -21.69 7.80 14.69
C ASN A 388 -20.75 6.88 15.47
N PRO A 389 -20.63 7.02 16.80
CA PRO A 389 -19.89 6.10 17.66
C PRO A 389 -20.39 4.66 17.49
N ARG A 390 -19.47 3.69 17.38
CA ARG A 390 -19.81 2.27 17.22
C ARG A 390 -20.25 1.57 18.49
N GLY A 391 -20.24 2.29 19.61
CA GLY A 391 -20.69 1.82 20.90
C GLY A 391 -19.65 1.00 21.67
N ASN A 392 -19.97 0.71 22.94
CA ASN A 392 -19.04 0.09 23.89
C ASN A 392 -18.59 -1.32 23.46
N GLN A 393 -19.45 -2.10 22.83
CA GLN A 393 -19.08 -3.45 22.37
C GLN A 393 -17.95 -3.45 21.33
N TYR A 394 -17.89 -2.41 20.49
CA TYR A 394 -16.80 -2.25 19.53
C TYR A 394 -15.48 -1.91 20.25
N GLU A 395 -15.52 -1.05 21.26
CA GLU A 395 -14.34 -0.73 22.05
C GLU A 395 -13.82 -1.94 22.83
N VAL A 396 -14.71 -2.72 23.45
CA VAL A 396 -14.36 -3.99 24.11
C VAL A 396 -13.72 -4.98 23.14
N PHE A 397 -14.30 -5.13 21.94
CA PHE A 397 -13.71 -5.97 20.90
C PHE A 397 -12.28 -5.53 20.53
N LYS A 398 -12.07 -4.24 20.29
CA LYS A 398 -10.73 -3.71 19.97
C LYS A 398 -9.73 -3.93 21.10
N GLN A 399 -10.16 -3.73 22.35
CA GLN A 399 -9.31 -3.97 23.52
C GLN A 399 -8.90 -5.44 23.62
N GLN A 400 -9.84 -6.35 23.43
CA GLN A 400 -9.52 -7.79 23.44
C GLN A 400 -8.49 -8.14 22.38
N ARG A 401 -8.69 -7.70 21.12
CA ARG A 401 -7.75 -7.94 20.02
C ARG A 401 -6.37 -7.31 20.27
N ALA A 402 -6.33 -6.14 20.92
CA ALA A 402 -5.08 -5.52 21.31
C ALA A 402 -4.33 -6.36 22.36
N MET A 403 -5.03 -6.91 23.35
CA MET A 403 -4.41 -7.76 24.38
C MET A 403 -3.95 -9.10 23.80
N ASP A 404 -4.77 -9.76 22.98
CA ASP A 404 -4.41 -11.00 22.28
C ASP A 404 -3.11 -10.80 21.47
N LEU A 405 -3.00 -9.68 20.75
CA LEU A 405 -1.80 -9.34 19.97
C LEU A 405 -0.59 -9.06 20.86
N LEU A 406 -0.76 -8.28 21.92
CA LEU A 406 0.32 -7.96 22.88
C LEU A 406 0.86 -9.21 23.57
N ASP A 407 0.01 -10.14 23.95
CA ASP A 407 0.44 -11.38 24.61
C ASP A 407 1.35 -12.24 23.71
N VAL A 408 1.11 -12.24 22.40
CA VAL A 408 1.99 -12.91 21.43
C VAL A 408 3.29 -12.12 21.22
N VAL A 409 3.20 -10.81 20.99
CA VAL A 409 4.39 -9.95 20.74
C VAL A 409 5.34 -9.93 21.93
N THR A 410 4.80 -9.93 23.15
CA THR A 410 5.63 -9.89 24.38
C THR A 410 6.34 -11.20 24.70
N GLN A 411 6.00 -12.32 24.05
CA GLN A 411 6.81 -13.53 24.10
C GLN A 411 8.19 -13.30 23.47
N GLN A 412 8.23 -12.54 22.37
CA GLN A 412 9.49 -12.20 21.70
C GLN A 412 10.14 -10.93 22.29
N PHE A 413 9.34 -9.97 22.76
CA PHE A 413 9.78 -8.70 23.33
C PHE A 413 9.26 -8.51 24.77
N PRO A 414 9.79 -9.25 25.80
CA PRO A 414 9.22 -9.24 27.15
C PRO A 414 9.17 -7.86 27.81
N THR A 415 10.15 -6.99 27.50
CA THR A 415 10.23 -5.63 28.05
C THR A 415 9.22 -4.66 27.45
N LEU A 416 8.62 -4.97 26.30
CA LEU A 416 7.71 -4.08 25.61
C LEU A 416 6.47 -3.75 26.45
N LYS A 417 5.87 -4.74 27.13
CA LYS A 417 4.65 -4.53 27.94
C LYS A 417 4.83 -3.47 29.01
N SER A 418 5.97 -3.47 29.70
CA SER A 418 6.30 -2.50 30.75
C SER A 418 6.68 -1.12 30.20
N ALA A 419 7.11 -1.06 28.94
CA ALA A 419 7.48 0.17 28.26
C ALA A 419 6.27 0.97 27.76
N ILE A 420 5.08 0.37 27.65
CA ILE A 420 3.88 1.04 27.12
C ILE A 420 3.39 2.13 28.10
N ALA A 421 3.20 3.35 27.58
CA ALA A 421 2.52 4.44 28.25
C ALA A 421 1.05 4.52 27.84
N HIS A 422 0.78 4.49 26.52
CA HIS A 422 -0.57 4.50 25.94
C HIS A 422 -0.60 3.61 24.69
N TYR A 423 -1.80 3.19 24.29
CA TYR A 423 -2.00 2.50 23.03
C TYR A 423 -3.27 2.95 22.31
N TYR A 424 -3.27 2.81 21.00
CA TYR A 424 -4.38 3.11 20.11
C TYR A 424 -4.54 1.98 19.09
N THR A 425 -5.75 1.79 18.59
CA THR A 425 -6.05 0.71 17.66
C THR A 425 -6.75 1.21 16.41
N SER A 426 -6.45 0.58 15.28
CA SER A 426 -7.19 0.73 14.03
C SER A 426 -7.68 -0.64 13.57
N THR A 427 -8.85 -0.68 12.94
CA THR A 427 -9.46 -1.90 12.41
C THR A 427 -9.69 -1.77 10.90
N PRO A 428 -10.08 -2.83 10.19
CA PRO A 428 -10.54 -2.73 8.80
C PRO A 428 -11.60 -1.65 8.57
N LEU A 429 -12.49 -1.39 9.53
CA LEU A 429 -13.48 -0.31 9.42
C LEU A 429 -12.84 1.09 9.44
N THR A 430 -11.74 1.28 10.17
CA THR A 430 -10.99 2.53 10.15
C THR A 430 -10.40 2.78 8.75
N TYR A 431 -9.77 1.78 8.16
CA TYR A 431 -9.26 1.88 6.79
C TYR A 431 -10.37 2.15 5.77
N ARG A 432 -11.50 1.43 5.89
CA ARG A 432 -12.67 1.66 5.03
C ARG A 432 -13.13 3.12 5.06
N ASP A 433 -13.31 3.66 6.25
CA ASP A 433 -13.92 4.98 6.43
C ASP A 433 -12.99 6.10 5.92
N TYR A 434 -11.70 6.01 6.20
CA TYR A 434 -10.72 7.02 5.77
C TYR A 434 -10.25 6.84 4.34
N ILE A 435 -9.93 5.61 3.92
CA ILE A 435 -9.33 5.33 2.60
C ILE A 435 -10.39 5.12 1.53
N GLY A 436 -11.58 4.63 1.90
CA GLY A 436 -12.69 4.44 0.97
C GLY A 436 -12.72 3.09 0.26
N ASN A 437 -11.84 2.12 0.61
CA ASN A 437 -12.02 0.76 0.14
C ASN A 437 -13.20 0.10 0.87
N PRO A 438 -14.22 -0.43 0.17
CA PRO A 438 -15.47 -0.89 0.81
C PRO A 438 -15.29 -1.98 1.88
N THR A 439 -14.22 -2.75 1.81
CA THR A 439 -13.94 -3.85 2.74
C THR A 439 -12.85 -3.53 3.76
N GLY A 440 -12.25 -2.34 3.67
CA GLY A 440 -11.08 -1.99 4.48
C GLY A 440 -9.80 -2.73 4.09
N ALA A 441 -9.75 -3.30 2.87
CA ALA A 441 -8.57 -3.99 2.36
C ALA A 441 -7.41 -3.02 2.14
N LEU A 442 -6.18 -3.47 2.48
CA LEU A 442 -4.98 -2.65 2.41
C LEU A 442 -4.51 -2.40 0.97
N TYR A 443 -4.61 -3.40 0.10
CA TYR A 443 -3.96 -3.44 -1.22
C TYR A 443 -4.95 -3.55 -2.40
N GLY A 444 -6.19 -3.10 -2.20
CA GLY A 444 -7.22 -3.18 -3.22
C GLY A 444 -7.69 -4.61 -3.49
N TYR A 445 -7.51 -5.09 -4.72
CA TYR A 445 -8.07 -6.37 -5.17
C TYR A 445 -6.99 -7.38 -5.51
N LYS A 446 -7.26 -8.65 -5.21
CA LYS A 446 -6.36 -9.77 -5.48
C LYS A 446 -6.01 -9.84 -6.97
N LYS A 447 -4.74 -10.04 -7.26
CA LYS A 447 -4.24 -10.45 -8.57
C LYS A 447 -4.27 -11.97 -8.63
N ASN A 448 -4.75 -12.53 -9.74
CA ASN A 448 -4.94 -13.96 -9.88
C ASN A 448 -4.20 -14.46 -11.15
N ALA A 449 -3.24 -15.36 -10.98
CA ALA A 449 -2.45 -15.91 -12.08
C ALA A 449 -3.31 -16.73 -13.09
N ASN A 450 -4.41 -17.32 -12.63
CA ASN A 450 -5.33 -18.07 -13.50
C ASN A 450 -6.31 -17.15 -14.26
N HIS A 451 -6.56 -15.92 -13.76
CA HIS A 451 -7.55 -14.98 -14.29
C HIS A 451 -6.97 -13.55 -14.36
N ILE A 452 -5.86 -13.41 -15.07
CA ILE A 452 -5.05 -12.19 -15.13
C ILE A 452 -5.90 -10.95 -15.44
N MET A 453 -6.78 -11.05 -16.43
CA MET A 453 -7.57 -9.92 -16.93
C MET A 453 -8.69 -9.47 -15.98
N GLU A 454 -9.03 -10.23 -14.95
CA GLU A 454 -10.09 -9.84 -14.01
C GLU A 454 -9.71 -8.59 -13.22
N SER A 455 -8.47 -8.49 -12.77
CA SER A 455 -7.98 -7.42 -11.90
C SER A 455 -6.98 -6.46 -12.56
N VAL A 456 -6.79 -6.54 -13.89
CA VAL A 456 -6.00 -5.58 -14.67
C VAL A 456 -6.91 -4.52 -15.25
N PHE A 457 -6.66 -3.25 -14.93
CA PHE A 457 -7.40 -2.10 -15.45
C PHE A 457 -6.49 -1.24 -16.32
N MET A 458 -6.96 -0.91 -17.51
CA MET A 458 -6.34 0.16 -18.30
C MET A 458 -6.75 1.52 -17.74
N PRO A 459 -5.86 2.52 -17.73
CA PRO A 459 -6.21 3.85 -17.25
C PRO A 459 -7.42 4.46 -17.92
N GLN A 460 -7.56 4.32 -19.23
CA GLN A 460 -8.72 4.84 -19.96
C GLN A 460 -9.95 3.97 -19.74
N THR A 461 -11.06 4.59 -19.34
CA THR A 461 -12.35 3.91 -19.15
C THR A 461 -13.21 3.94 -20.42
N HIS A 462 -14.41 3.37 -20.33
CA HIS A 462 -15.42 3.49 -21.39
C HIS A 462 -16.09 4.87 -21.44
N ILE A 463 -16.01 5.66 -20.36
CA ILE A 463 -16.42 7.06 -20.33
C ILE A 463 -15.29 7.87 -20.95
N LYS A 464 -15.59 8.63 -22.02
CA LYS A 464 -14.56 9.20 -22.93
C LYS A 464 -13.50 10.04 -22.24
N ASN A 465 -13.87 10.81 -21.22
CA ASN A 465 -12.98 11.71 -20.49
C ASN A 465 -12.70 11.28 -19.04
N LEU A 466 -12.95 10.01 -18.70
CA LEU A 466 -12.66 9.46 -17.38
C LEU A 466 -11.53 8.44 -17.44
N TYR A 467 -10.51 8.69 -16.64
CA TYR A 467 -9.35 7.82 -16.45
C TYR A 467 -9.32 7.33 -15.01
N VAL A 468 -8.71 6.17 -14.80
CA VAL A 468 -8.45 5.60 -13.46
C VAL A 468 -6.96 5.49 -13.20
N THR A 469 -6.56 5.67 -11.95
CA THR A 469 -5.18 5.50 -11.49
C THR A 469 -5.16 4.79 -10.13
N GLY A 470 -3.98 4.45 -9.62
CA GLY A 470 -3.83 3.86 -8.29
C GLY A 470 -3.62 2.35 -8.31
N GLN A 471 -3.78 1.73 -7.14
CA GLN A 471 -3.44 0.32 -6.92
C GLN A 471 -4.23 -0.70 -7.77
N SER A 472 -5.37 -0.31 -8.31
CA SER A 472 -6.17 -1.16 -9.19
C SER A 472 -5.65 -1.21 -10.63
N VAL A 473 -4.89 -0.20 -11.09
CA VAL A 473 -4.41 -0.10 -12.46
C VAL A 473 -3.14 -0.91 -12.68
N ALA A 474 -2.10 -0.68 -11.91
CA ALA A 474 -0.83 -1.40 -12.02
C ALA A 474 -0.65 -2.33 -10.82
N MET A 475 -0.03 -1.83 -9.77
CA MET A 475 0.21 -2.53 -8.52
C MET A 475 -0.02 -1.60 -7.31
N HIS A 476 -0.14 -2.19 -6.14
CA HIS A 476 -0.13 -1.49 -4.86
C HIS A 476 1.30 -1.11 -4.42
N GLY A 477 1.41 -0.51 -3.24
CA GLY A 477 2.67 0.01 -2.70
C GLY A 477 3.13 1.30 -3.40
N LEU A 478 4.12 2.00 -2.84
CA LEU A 478 4.54 3.30 -3.36
C LEU A 478 5.02 3.22 -4.82
N VAL A 479 5.89 2.26 -5.13
CA VAL A 479 6.38 2.04 -6.50
C VAL A 479 5.22 1.75 -7.44
N GLY A 480 4.34 0.82 -7.09
CA GLY A 480 3.22 0.40 -7.94
C GLY A 480 2.24 1.53 -8.24
N VAL A 481 1.86 2.33 -7.23
CA VAL A 481 0.91 3.45 -7.46
C VAL A 481 1.57 4.65 -8.14
N THR A 482 2.88 4.85 -7.98
CA THR A 482 3.64 5.85 -8.74
C THR A 482 3.69 5.47 -10.22
N ILE A 483 4.00 4.22 -10.54
CA ILE A 483 3.97 3.68 -11.91
C ILE A 483 2.56 3.81 -12.51
N SER A 484 1.52 3.52 -11.73
CA SER A 484 0.13 3.71 -12.15
C SER A 484 -0.15 5.16 -12.56
N ALA A 485 0.32 6.13 -11.78
CA ALA A 485 0.18 7.55 -12.08
C ALA A 485 0.91 7.94 -13.38
N VAL A 486 2.14 7.46 -13.56
CA VAL A 486 2.93 7.69 -14.80
C VAL A 486 2.23 7.09 -16.02
N LEU A 487 1.74 5.86 -15.92
CA LEU A 487 1.00 5.20 -17.00
C LEU A 487 -0.28 5.96 -17.35
N THR A 488 -1.03 6.41 -16.34
CA THR A 488 -2.24 7.21 -16.54
C THR A 488 -1.92 8.53 -17.23
N TYR A 489 -0.88 9.23 -16.79
CA TYR A 489 -0.39 10.45 -17.43
C TYR A 489 -0.04 10.22 -18.90
N GLN A 490 0.77 9.19 -19.22
CA GLN A 490 1.19 8.88 -20.58
C GLN A 490 0.00 8.59 -21.53
N ILE A 491 -0.97 7.79 -21.05
CA ILE A 491 -2.16 7.45 -21.84
C ILE A 491 -3.06 8.67 -22.04
N LEU A 492 -3.28 9.47 -20.98
CA LEU A 492 -4.10 10.68 -21.05
C LEU A 492 -3.49 11.69 -22.05
N MET A 493 -2.19 11.94 -21.97
CA MET A 493 -1.53 12.89 -22.87
C MET A 493 -1.62 12.48 -24.34
N ARG A 494 -1.51 11.19 -24.65
CA ARG A 494 -1.64 10.66 -26.02
C ARG A 494 -3.08 10.71 -26.54
N SER A 495 -4.06 10.36 -25.69
CA SER A 495 -5.47 10.21 -26.12
C SER A 495 -6.28 11.50 -26.14
N SER A 496 -5.87 12.50 -25.37
CA SER A 496 -6.61 13.76 -25.21
C SER A 496 -6.24 14.86 -26.20
N GLY A 497 -5.26 14.62 -27.08
CA GLY A 497 -4.72 15.63 -28.00
C GLY A 497 -3.99 16.78 -27.27
N PHE A 498 -3.49 16.52 -26.07
CA PHE A 498 -2.68 17.46 -25.29
C PHE A 498 -1.22 17.53 -25.73
N LEU A 499 -0.82 16.61 -26.64
CA LEU A 499 0.49 16.63 -27.31
C LEU A 499 0.43 17.47 -28.55
#